data_e0b657f68e5610103ae8ded412c9e842
#
_entry.id   e0b657f68e5610103ae8ded412c9e842
#
_cell.length_a   1.000
_cell.length_b   1.000
_cell.length_c   1.000
_cell.angle_alpha   90.00
_cell.angle_beta   90.00
_cell.angle_gamma   90.00
#
_symmetry.space_group_name_H-M   'P 1'
#
loop_
_entity.id
_entity.type
_entity.pdbx_description
1 polymer ?
#
loop_
_entity_poly.entity_id
_entity_poly.type
_entity_poly.pdbx_seq_one_letter_code
_entity_poly.pdbx_strand_id
1 'polypeptide(L)'
;SLKNIEIKLPSLREQRKIVKILSDLDEKIHLNNQINQTLESIAQALFKSWFIDFDPVRAKIAAKQEGKDPELAAMCVISGKSEAELRQMAKEDFAELQATAALFPDELVGSELGEVPRGWEILDIDKTTSLIIDHRGKTPKKLGSDWSDTGITVLSAKHIKDGYIVNREQLRFVDTELYNKWMKEELKEGDILLTSEGPMGEMYYLAFNEKYCLSQRLYALRANTDLIS
;
A
#
# COMPACT_ATOMS: atom_id res chain seq x y z
N SER A 1 42.30 -24.02 14.60
CA SER A 1 41.26 -25.02 14.40
C SER A 1 40.00 -24.57 15.14
N LEU A 2 38.85 -24.63 14.50
CA LEU A 2 37.50 -24.32 15.09
C LEU A 2 37.25 -25.08 16.42
N LYS A 3 37.91 -26.20 16.61
CA LYS A 3 37.80 -27.06 17.81
C LYS A 3 38.34 -26.42 19.10
N ASN A 4 39.15 -25.37 19.00
CA ASN A 4 39.85 -24.79 20.14
C ASN A 4 39.32 -23.38 20.50
N ILE A 5 38.10 -23.02 20.02
CA ILE A 5 37.49 -21.76 20.41
C ILE A 5 36.82 -21.94 21.78
N GLU A 6 37.24 -21.19 22.75
CA GLU A 6 36.64 -21.17 24.09
C GLU A 6 35.31 -20.37 24.02
N ILE A 7 34.22 -21.00 24.43
CA ILE A 7 32.90 -20.37 24.49
C ILE A 7 32.44 -20.36 25.96
N LYS A 8 32.09 -19.18 26.48
CA LYS A 8 31.44 -19.07 27.79
C LYS A 8 29.96 -19.39 27.64
N LEU A 9 29.52 -20.45 28.29
CA LEU A 9 28.14 -20.89 28.24
C LEU A 9 27.47 -20.73 29.62
N PRO A 10 26.26 -20.18 29.69
CA PRO A 10 25.44 -20.21 30.90
C PRO A 10 25.01 -21.65 31.24
N SER A 11 24.43 -21.85 32.40
CA SER A 11 23.92 -23.16 32.80
C SER A 11 22.81 -23.64 31.81
N LEU A 12 22.64 -24.95 31.66
CA LEU A 12 21.59 -25.53 30.79
C LEU A 12 20.19 -25.01 31.13
N ARG A 13 19.92 -24.73 32.39
CA ARG A 13 18.65 -24.15 32.85
C ARG A 13 18.46 -22.74 32.32
N GLU A 14 19.49 -21.93 32.33
CA GLU A 14 19.46 -20.56 31.77
C GLU A 14 19.37 -20.59 30.25
N GLN A 15 20.13 -21.46 29.58
CA GLN A 15 20.05 -21.65 28.13
C GLN A 15 18.62 -21.98 27.70
N ARG A 16 17.94 -22.92 28.40
CA ARG A 16 16.54 -23.28 28.08
C ARG A 16 15.58 -22.10 28.28
N LYS A 17 15.78 -21.25 29.31
CA LYS A 17 14.96 -20.05 29.51
C LYS A 17 15.16 -19.03 28.39
N ILE A 18 16.43 -18.78 28.02
CA ILE A 18 16.77 -17.86 26.95
C ILE A 18 16.16 -18.33 25.62
N VAL A 19 16.37 -19.61 25.28
CA VAL A 19 15.82 -20.20 24.06
C VAL A 19 14.29 -20.09 24.03
N LYS A 20 13.61 -20.39 25.17
CA LYS A 20 12.16 -20.28 25.23
C LYS A 20 11.69 -18.84 24.92
N ILE A 21 12.28 -17.83 25.58
CA ILE A 21 11.91 -16.43 25.36
C ILE A 21 12.12 -16.02 23.89
N LEU A 22 13.28 -16.39 23.34
CA LEU A 22 13.60 -16.04 21.94
C LEU A 22 12.65 -16.76 20.97
N SER A 23 12.38 -18.06 21.19
CA SER A 23 11.44 -18.80 20.34
C SER A 23 10.02 -18.25 20.42
N ASP A 24 9.53 -17.87 21.62
CA ASP A 24 8.21 -17.26 21.78
C ASP A 24 8.12 -15.91 21.03
N LEU A 25 9.23 -15.12 20.99
CA LEU A 25 9.30 -13.88 20.23
C LEU A 25 9.34 -14.14 18.71
N ASP A 26 10.14 -15.09 18.27
CA ASP A 26 10.23 -15.46 16.86
C ASP A 26 8.88 -15.99 16.34
N GLU A 27 8.19 -16.82 17.13
CA GLU A 27 6.85 -17.30 16.79
C GLU A 27 5.84 -16.14 16.67
N LYS A 28 5.89 -15.17 17.59
CA LYS A 28 5.03 -13.99 17.53
C LYS A 28 5.33 -13.13 16.29
N ILE A 29 6.59 -12.93 15.95
CA ILE A 29 6.97 -12.20 14.73
C ILE A 29 6.46 -12.94 13.50
N HIS A 30 6.64 -14.25 13.44
CA HIS A 30 6.15 -15.08 12.34
C HIS A 30 4.62 -14.99 12.18
N LEU A 31 3.89 -15.12 13.28
CA LEU A 31 2.43 -15.01 13.27
C LEU A 31 1.96 -13.61 12.82
N ASN A 32 2.59 -12.55 13.32
CA ASN A 32 2.26 -11.19 12.89
C ASN A 32 2.49 -10.99 11.39
N ASN A 33 3.58 -11.54 10.84
CA ASN A 33 3.86 -11.47 9.40
C ASN A 33 2.80 -12.24 8.60
N GLN A 34 2.36 -13.41 9.07
CA GLN A 34 1.27 -14.15 8.41
C GLN A 34 -0.05 -13.39 8.46
N ILE A 35 -0.38 -12.76 9.59
CA ILE A 35 -1.58 -11.92 9.73
C ILE A 35 -1.52 -10.76 8.73
N ASN A 36 -0.39 -10.05 8.65
CA ASN A 36 -0.22 -8.93 7.73
C ASN A 36 -0.38 -9.37 6.26
N GLN A 37 0.24 -10.48 5.86
CA GLN A 37 0.07 -11.03 4.51
C GLN A 37 -1.38 -11.40 4.19
N THR A 38 -2.09 -11.98 5.17
CA THR A 38 -3.49 -12.33 5.02
C THR A 38 -4.37 -11.08 4.88
N LEU A 39 -4.16 -10.06 5.72
CA LEU A 39 -4.89 -8.80 5.65
C LEU A 39 -4.65 -8.07 4.33
N GLU A 40 -3.40 -8.05 3.86
CA GLU A 40 -3.05 -7.47 2.57
C GLU A 40 -3.74 -8.20 1.41
N SER A 41 -3.75 -9.54 1.43
CA SER A 41 -4.44 -10.35 0.43
C SER A 41 -5.95 -10.11 0.42
N ILE A 42 -6.58 -9.94 1.60
CA ILE A 42 -7.99 -9.60 1.72
C ILE A 42 -8.25 -8.20 1.13
N ALA A 43 -7.43 -7.21 1.50
CA ALA A 43 -7.59 -5.84 0.98
C ALA A 43 -7.45 -5.79 -0.55
N GLN A 44 -6.47 -6.51 -1.12
CA GLN A 44 -6.28 -6.61 -2.57
C GLN A 44 -7.46 -7.30 -3.25
N ALA A 45 -8.01 -8.37 -2.65
CA ALA A 45 -9.17 -9.08 -3.19
C ALA A 45 -10.43 -8.19 -3.17
N LEU A 46 -10.66 -7.45 -2.08
CA LEU A 46 -11.76 -6.49 -1.98
C LEU A 46 -11.62 -5.36 -3.01
N PHE A 47 -10.42 -4.78 -3.10
CA PHE A 47 -10.15 -3.74 -4.10
C PHE A 47 -10.42 -4.24 -5.52
N LYS A 48 -9.92 -5.43 -5.85
CA LYS A 48 -10.15 -6.04 -7.17
C LYS A 48 -11.63 -6.24 -7.43
N SER A 49 -12.35 -6.86 -6.51
CA SER A 49 -13.79 -7.13 -6.65
C SER A 49 -14.61 -5.83 -6.82
N TRP A 50 -14.32 -4.79 -6.03
CA TRP A 50 -15.15 -3.59 -6.01
C TRP A 50 -14.80 -2.58 -7.09
N PHE A 51 -13.51 -2.43 -7.43
CA PHE A 51 -12.99 -1.33 -8.25
C PHE A 51 -12.40 -1.77 -9.59
N ILE A 52 -12.17 -3.07 -9.79
CA ILE A 52 -11.66 -3.61 -11.06
C ILE A 52 -12.71 -4.49 -11.74
N ASP A 53 -13.26 -5.48 -11.01
CA ASP A 53 -14.25 -6.42 -11.55
C ASP A 53 -15.67 -5.86 -11.45
N PHE A 54 -15.90 -4.85 -10.61
CA PHE A 54 -17.19 -4.21 -10.34
C PHE A 54 -18.26 -5.20 -9.87
N ASP A 55 -17.90 -6.21 -9.08
CA ASP A 55 -18.79 -7.27 -8.64
C ASP A 55 -20.08 -6.75 -7.96
N PRO A 56 -20.04 -5.73 -7.06
CA PRO A 56 -21.28 -5.19 -6.48
C PRO A 56 -22.23 -4.60 -7.52
N VAL A 57 -21.68 -3.91 -8.55
CA VAL A 57 -22.47 -3.33 -9.64
C VAL A 57 -23.07 -4.44 -10.51
N ARG A 58 -22.28 -5.44 -10.87
CA ARG A 58 -22.74 -6.59 -11.66
C ARG A 58 -23.81 -7.39 -10.93
N ALA A 59 -23.68 -7.55 -9.61
CA ALA A 59 -24.70 -8.21 -8.78
C ALA A 59 -26.01 -7.44 -8.79
N LYS A 60 -25.98 -6.10 -8.70
CA LYS A 60 -27.19 -5.28 -8.83
C LYS A 60 -27.86 -5.44 -10.19
N ILE A 61 -27.07 -5.41 -11.27
CA ILE A 61 -27.58 -5.59 -12.64
C ILE A 61 -28.27 -6.96 -12.79
N ALA A 62 -27.60 -8.03 -12.34
CA ALA A 62 -28.14 -9.38 -12.41
C ALA A 62 -29.43 -9.51 -11.58
N ALA A 63 -29.46 -8.99 -10.37
CA ALA A 63 -30.64 -9.00 -9.51
C ALA A 63 -31.82 -8.28 -10.15
N LYS A 64 -31.63 -7.12 -10.79
CA LYS A 64 -32.66 -6.40 -11.53
C LYS A 64 -33.23 -7.24 -12.67
N GLN A 65 -32.38 -7.93 -13.43
CA GLN A 65 -32.83 -8.79 -14.53
C GLN A 65 -33.67 -9.98 -14.05
N GLU A 66 -33.36 -10.46 -12.82
CA GLU A 66 -34.08 -11.56 -12.18
C GLU A 66 -35.31 -11.09 -11.37
N GLY A 67 -35.59 -9.79 -11.31
CA GLY A 67 -36.69 -9.23 -10.49
C GLY A 67 -36.45 -9.35 -8.97
N LYS A 68 -35.18 -9.45 -8.55
CA LYS A 68 -34.73 -9.49 -7.15
C LYS A 68 -34.30 -8.10 -6.66
N ASP A 69 -34.05 -7.99 -5.36
CA ASP A 69 -33.54 -6.77 -4.73
C ASP A 69 -32.08 -6.52 -5.09
N PRO A 70 -31.74 -5.44 -5.83
CA PRO A 70 -30.38 -5.14 -6.22
C PRO A 70 -29.48 -4.78 -5.04
N GLU A 71 -30.00 -4.05 -4.04
CA GLU A 71 -29.22 -3.66 -2.87
C GLU A 71 -28.81 -4.89 -2.06
N LEU A 72 -29.74 -5.81 -1.84
CA LEU A 72 -29.48 -7.04 -1.12
C LEU A 72 -28.46 -7.92 -1.86
N ALA A 73 -28.52 -7.98 -3.18
CA ALA A 73 -27.53 -8.70 -3.99
C ALA A 73 -26.12 -8.11 -3.85
N ALA A 74 -26.00 -6.78 -3.89
CA ALA A 74 -24.72 -6.11 -3.68
C ALA A 74 -24.20 -6.34 -2.25
N MET A 75 -25.07 -6.27 -1.24
CA MET A 75 -24.69 -6.55 0.16
C MET A 75 -24.15 -7.97 0.32
N CYS A 76 -24.72 -8.97 -0.35
CA CYS A 76 -24.20 -10.34 -0.35
C CYS A 76 -22.77 -10.41 -0.89
N VAL A 77 -22.51 -9.74 -2.01
CA VAL A 77 -21.16 -9.71 -2.63
C VAL A 77 -20.15 -8.97 -1.76
N ILE A 78 -20.52 -7.80 -1.24
CA ILE A 78 -19.66 -6.97 -0.39
C ILE A 78 -19.25 -7.70 0.89
N SER A 79 -20.20 -8.40 1.54
CA SER A 79 -19.98 -9.06 2.82
C SER A 79 -19.53 -10.51 2.71
N GLY A 80 -19.67 -11.13 1.54
CA GLY A 80 -19.49 -12.57 1.36
C GLY A 80 -20.55 -13.43 2.07
N LYS A 81 -21.67 -12.84 2.52
CA LYS A 81 -22.76 -13.51 3.24
C LYS A 81 -23.94 -13.82 2.35
N SER A 82 -24.66 -14.87 2.66
CA SER A 82 -25.96 -15.17 2.05
C SER A 82 -27.05 -14.22 2.55
N GLU A 83 -28.15 -14.10 1.81
CA GLU A 83 -29.32 -13.31 2.25
C GLU A 83 -29.85 -13.74 3.61
N ALA A 84 -29.82 -15.05 3.92
CA ALA A 84 -30.27 -15.57 5.20
C ALA A 84 -29.39 -15.10 6.37
N GLU A 85 -28.10 -15.03 6.16
CA GLU A 85 -27.12 -14.50 7.14
C GLU A 85 -27.27 -12.99 7.30
N LEU A 86 -27.49 -12.25 6.21
CA LEU A 86 -27.74 -10.80 6.27
C LEU A 86 -28.97 -10.47 7.12
N ARG A 87 -30.04 -11.25 7.02
CA ARG A 87 -31.27 -11.06 7.81
C ARG A 87 -31.07 -11.34 9.32
N GLN A 88 -30.00 -12.02 9.68
CA GLN A 88 -29.65 -12.34 11.08
C GLN A 88 -28.60 -11.37 11.66
N MET A 89 -28.11 -10.42 10.86
CA MET A 89 -27.15 -9.42 11.31
C MET A 89 -27.76 -8.45 12.33
N ALA A 90 -26.90 -7.84 13.17
CA ALA A 90 -27.31 -6.69 13.98
C ALA A 90 -27.80 -5.55 13.09
N LYS A 91 -28.77 -4.78 13.57
CA LYS A 91 -29.41 -3.72 12.77
C LYS A 91 -28.39 -2.65 12.32
N GLU A 92 -27.44 -2.34 13.19
CA GLU A 92 -26.40 -1.36 12.95
C GLU A 92 -25.49 -1.84 11.81
N ASP A 93 -24.99 -3.08 11.87
CA ASP A 93 -24.12 -3.68 10.85
C ASP A 93 -24.83 -3.80 9.49
N PHE A 94 -26.13 -4.16 9.52
CA PHE A 94 -26.95 -4.23 8.32
C PHE A 94 -27.11 -2.85 7.66
N ALA A 95 -27.35 -1.82 8.46
CA ALA A 95 -27.53 -0.45 7.95
C ALA A 95 -26.22 0.10 7.37
N GLU A 96 -25.06 -0.19 8.00
CA GLU A 96 -23.75 0.20 7.48
C GLU A 96 -23.43 -0.50 6.16
N LEU A 97 -23.69 -1.80 6.08
CA LEU A 97 -23.51 -2.58 4.86
C LEU A 97 -24.44 -2.10 3.73
N GLN A 98 -25.69 -1.77 4.06
CA GLN A 98 -26.64 -1.21 3.10
C GLN A 98 -26.19 0.18 2.60
N ALA A 99 -25.71 1.03 3.49
CA ALA A 99 -25.14 2.33 3.11
C ALA A 99 -23.94 2.16 2.18
N THR A 100 -23.08 1.18 2.45
CA THR A 100 -21.94 0.83 1.58
C THR A 100 -22.43 0.33 0.21
N ALA A 101 -23.39 -0.57 0.18
CA ALA A 101 -23.96 -1.07 -1.07
C ALA A 101 -24.61 0.04 -1.92
N ALA A 102 -25.23 1.02 -1.30
CA ALA A 102 -25.86 2.16 -1.98
C ALA A 102 -24.85 3.07 -2.70
N LEU A 103 -23.56 3.03 -2.34
CA LEU A 103 -22.51 3.79 -3.05
C LEU A 103 -22.22 3.23 -4.45
N PHE A 104 -22.56 1.97 -4.71
CA PHE A 104 -22.34 1.35 -6.02
C PHE A 104 -23.55 1.56 -6.91
N PRO A 105 -23.36 2.07 -8.16
CA PRO A 105 -24.44 2.18 -9.12
C PRO A 105 -24.92 0.80 -9.59
N ASP A 106 -26.03 0.79 -10.28
CA ASP A 106 -26.69 -0.43 -10.75
C ASP A 106 -26.68 -0.56 -12.29
N GLU A 107 -25.71 0.11 -12.92
CA GLU A 107 -25.50 0.12 -14.36
C GLU A 107 -24.03 0.31 -14.71
N LEU A 108 -23.59 -0.36 -15.78
CA LEU A 108 -22.29 -0.15 -16.42
C LEU A 108 -22.49 0.63 -17.73
N VAL A 109 -21.58 1.52 -18.03
CA VAL A 109 -21.55 2.33 -19.27
C VAL A 109 -20.23 2.10 -19.98
N GLY A 110 -20.26 2.15 -21.32
CA GLY A 110 -19.06 2.00 -22.14
C GLY A 110 -18.14 3.23 -22.02
N SER A 111 -16.84 2.98 -21.93
CA SER A 111 -15.81 4.00 -21.94
C SER A 111 -14.63 3.59 -22.82
N GLU A 112 -13.63 4.46 -22.98
CA GLU A 112 -12.39 4.16 -23.73
C GLU A 112 -11.55 3.02 -23.09
N LEU A 113 -11.70 2.79 -21.80
CA LEU A 113 -11.01 1.72 -21.07
C LEU A 113 -11.85 0.47 -20.83
N GLY A 114 -13.05 0.39 -21.47
CA GLY A 114 -14.02 -0.68 -21.26
C GLY A 114 -15.25 -0.21 -20.50
N GLU A 115 -16.00 -1.16 -19.93
CA GLU A 115 -17.19 -0.83 -19.12
C GLU A 115 -16.76 -0.28 -17.74
N VAL A 116 -17.39 0.83 -17.35
CA VAL A 116 -17.22 1.44 -16.02
C VAL A 116 -18.59 1.66 -15.36
N PRO A 117 -18.68 1.71 -14.02
CA PRO A 117 -19.91 2.05 -13.32
C PRO A 117 -20.45 3.42 -13.75
N ARG A 118 -21.77 3.54 -13.89
CA ARG A 118 -22.40 4.82 -14.24
C ARG A 118 -22.04 5.90 -13.22
N GLY A 119 -21.59 7.06 -13.72
CA GLY A 119 -21.21 8.20 -12.90
C GLY A 119 -19.73 8.18 -12.46
N TRP A 120 -18.99 7.14 -12.83
CA TRP A 120 -17.54 7.15 -12.63
C TRP A 120 -16.86 7.81 -13.83
N GLU A 121 -15.92 8.68 -13.54
CA GLU A 121 -15.14 9.41 -14.55
C GLU A 121 -13.76 8.78 -14.71
N ILE A 122 -13.29 8.75 -15.95
CA ILE A 122 -11.90 8.39 -16.25
C ILE A 122 -11.09 9.68 -16.24
N LEU A 123 -10.12 9.75 -15.34
CA LEU A 123 -9.25 10.90 -15.20
C LEU A 123 -7.78 10.50 -15.43
N ASP A 124 -7.03 11.39 -16.02
CA ASP A 124 -5.58 11.27 -16.11
C ASP A 124 -4.94 11.42 -14.72
N ILE A 125 -3.79 10.77 -14.52
CA ILE A 125 -3.01 10.89 -13.27
C ILE A 125 -2.72 12.34 -12.91
N ASP A 126 -2.47 13.19 -13.91
CA ASP A 126 -2.22 14.62 -13.72
C ASP A 126 -3.40 15.35 -13.06
N LYS A 127 -4.63 14.98 -13.37
CA LYS A 127 -5.83 15.54 -12.74
C LYS A 127 -6.06 15.02 -11.34
N THR A 128 -5.68 13.76 -11.08
CA THR A 128 -5.87 13.10 -9.79
C THR A 128 -4.75 13.42 -8.79
N THR A 129 -3.69 14.09 -9.24
CA THR A 129 -2.57 14.51 -8.38
C THR A 129 -2.54 16.03 -8.24
N SER A 130 -2.31 16.51 -7.02
CA SER A 130 -2.05 17.94 -6.75
C SER A 130 -0.59 18.30 -6.98
N LEU A 131 0.31 17.33 -6.96
CA LEU A 131 1.74 17.52 -7.15
C LEU A 131 2.41 16.23 -7.63
N ILE A 132 3.25 16.35 -8.64
CA ILE A 132 4.17 15.28 -9.07
C ILE A 132 5.59 15.76 -8.79
N ILE A 133 6.29 15.10 -7.86
CA ILE A 133 7.67 15.41 -7.51
C ILE A 133 8.58 14.57 -8.41
N ASP A 134 9.31 15.21 -9.28
CA ASP A 134 10.28 14.60 -10.20
C ASP A 134 11.67 15.23 -10.04
N HIS A 135 12.58 14.45 -9.49
CA HIS A 135 13.98 14.86 -9.32
C HIS A 135 14.95 14.01 -10.14
N ARG A 136 14.44 13.35 -11.19
CA ARG A 136 15.28 12.53 -12.07
C ARG A 136 16.41 13.37 -12.68
N GLY A 137 17.57 12.73 -12.78
CA GLY A 137 18.77 13.38 -13.34
C GLY A 137 19.59 14.20 -12.35
N LYS A 138 19.11 14.44 -11.11
CA LYS A 138 19.92 15.03 -10.05
C LYS A 138 20.82 13.96 -9.40
N THR A 139 22.03 14.33 -9.08
CA THR A 139 23.00 13.53 -8.33
C THR A 139 23.82 14.47 -7.46
N PRO A 140 24.42 14.00 -6.34
CA PRO A 140 25.29 14.83 -5.51
C PRO A 140 26.36 15.57 -6.34
N LYS A 141 27.05 14.84 -7.22
CA LYS A 141 28.10 15.39 -8.08
C LYS A 141 27.61 16.52 -8.98
N LYS A 142 26.42 16.40 -9.56
CA LYS A 142 25.81 17.47 -10.39
C LYS A 142 25.41 18.69 -9.57
N LEU A 143 25.18 18.51 -8.28
CA LEU A 143 24.83 19.58 -7.34
C LEU A 143 26.05 20.15 -6.61
N GLY A 144 27.27 19.74 -7.02
CA GLY A 144 28.53 20.24 -6.46
C GLY A 144 28.83 19.69 -5.06
N SER A 145 28.35 18.49 -4.74
CA SER A 145 28.53 17.86 -3.43
C SER A 145 28.77 16.36 -3.58
N ASP A 146 28.87 15.63 -2.48
CA ASP A 146 29.05 14.19 -2.44
C ASP A 146 28.09 13.53 -1.43
N TRP A 147 28.13 12.20 -1.38
CA TRP A 147 27.37 11.41 -0.43
C TRP A 147 27.90 11.64 0.99
N SER A 148 27.02 11.57 1.98
CA SER A 148 27.36 11.61 3.40
C SER A 148 27.31 10.21 4.01
N ASP A 149 28.09 9.98 5.08
CA ASP A 149 28.04 8.74 5.85
C ASP A 149 26.74 8.63 6.69
N THR A 150 26.16 9.77 7.03
CA THR A 150 24.93 9.88 7.82
C THR A 150 24.08 11.05 7.31
N GLY A 151 22.83 11.12 7.73
CA GLY A 151 21.94 12.21 7.38
C GLY A 151 20.59 11.73 6.83
N ILE A 152 20.10 12.42 5.80
CA ILE A 152 18.79 12.13 5.19
C ILE A 152 18.96 10.99 4.19
N THR A 153 18.14 9.96 4.36
CA THR A 153 18.14 8.76 3.53
C THR A 153 17.73 9.07 2.09
N VAL A 154 18.48 8.54 1.14
CA VAL A 154 18.18 8.67 -0.30
C VAL A 154 17.58 7.38 -0.83
N LEU A 155 16.36 7.49 -1.32
CA LEU A 155 15.64 6.39 -1.98
C LEU A 155 15.84 6.44 -3.49
N SER A 156 15.93 5.28 -4.11
CA SER A 156 15.95 5.07 -5.55
C SER A 156 15.08 3.87 -5.91
N ALA A 157 14.79 3.64 -7.18
CA ALA A 157 13.92 2.54 -7.62
C ALA A 157 14.28 1.17 -7.03
N LYS A 158 15.57 0.84 -6.89
CA LYS A 158 16.02 -0.44 -6.31
C LYS A 158 15.64 -0.64 -4.83
N HIS A 159 15.20 0.42 -4.16
CA HIS A 159 14.81 0.37 -2.77
C HIS A 159 13.30 0.20 -2.57
N ILE A 160 12.51 0.20 -3.64
CA ILE A 160 11.06 0.00 -3.58
C ILE A 160 10.73 -1.33 -4.24
N LYS A 161 10.03 -2.18 -3.50
CA LYS A 161 9.55 -3.47 -4.00
C LYS A 161 8.36 -3.95 -3.17
N ASP A 162 7.33 -4.43 -3.85
CA ASP A 162 6.14 -5.06 -3.24
C ASP A 162 5.52 -4.21 -2.10
N GLY A 163 5.52 -2.87 -2.24
CA GLY A 163 5.00 -1.95 -1.22
C GLY A 163 5.94 -1.67 -0.05
N TYR A 164 7.19 -2.14 -0.09
CA TYR A 164 8.15 -2.01 1.00
C TYR A 164 9.45 -1.32 0.58
N ILE A 165 10.13 -0.71 1.56
CA ILE A 165 11.52 -0.28 1.40
C ILE A 165 12.43 -1.46 1.67
N VAL A 166 13.12 -1.92 0.62
CA VAL A 166 14.06 -3.04 0.61
C VAL A 166 15.51 -2.59 0.44
N ASN A 167 16.48 -3.52 0.49
CA ASN A 167 17.91 -3.25 0.30
C ASN A 167 18.45 -2.13 1.21
N ARG A 168 18.00 -2.12 2.47
CA ARG A 168 18.32 -1.06 3.43
C ARG A 168 19.82 -0.91 3.68
N GLU A 169 20.60 -1.98 3.50
CA GLU A 169 22.06 -1.99 3.61
C GLU A 169 22.77 -1.21 2.49
N GLN A 170 22.05 -0.92 1.40
CA GLN A 170 22.57 -0.15 0.27
C GLN A 170 22.08 1.30 0.25
N LEU A 171 21.37 1.73 1.28
CA LEU A 171 20.93 3.10 1.42
C LEU A 171 22.14 4.03 1.54
N ARG A 172 22.00 5.19 0.89
CA ARG A 172 22.97 6.29 0.98
C ARG A 172 22.32 7.47 1.64
N PHE A 173 23.16 8.39 2.10
CA PHE A 173 22.69 9.57 2.82
C PHE A 173 23.20 10.83 2.17
N VAL A 174 22.49 11.91 2.41
CA VAL A 174 22.88 13.29 2.08
C VAL A 174 22.75 14.16 3.32
N ASP A 175 23.59 15.17 3.42
CA ASP A 175 23.44 16.19 4.46
C ASP A 175 22.24 17.10 4.19
N THR A 176 21.90 17.93 5.17
CA THR A 176 20.76 18.85 5.06
C THR A 176 20.95 19.91 3.99
N GLU A 177 22.18 20.36 3.73
CA GLU A 177 22.46 21.36 2.71
C GLU A 177 22.20 20.80 1.31
N LEU A 178 22.73 19.61 1.03
CA LEU A 178 22.50 18.93 -0.23
C LEU A 178 21.04 18.53 -0.42
N TYR A 179 20.38 18.08 0.66
CA TYR A 179 18.95 17.79 0.63
C TYR A 179 18.13 19.01 0.17
N ASN A 180 18.36 20.18 0.77
CA ASN A 180 17.64 21.41 0.42
C ASN A 180 17.92 21.88 -1.03
N LYS A 181 19.12 21.63 -1.55
CA LYS A 181 19.44 21.88 -2.96
C LYS A 181 18.78 20.88 -3.91
N TRP A 182 18.56 19.66 -3.44
CA TRP A 182 18.03 18.55 -4.24
C TRP A 182 16.50 18.53 -4.25
N MET A 183 15.90 18.52 -3.07
CA MET A 183 14.45 18.43 -2.86
C MET A 183 13.87 19.84 -2.74
N LYS A 184 13.26 20.32 -3.83
CA LYS A 184 12.53 21.61 -3.81
C LYS A 184 11.21 21.47 -3.07
N GLU A 185 10.59 20.30 -3.20
CA GLU A 185 9.35 19.93 -2.54
C GLU A 185 9.63 18.76 -1.60
N GLU A 186 9.23 18.89 -0.35
CA GLU A 186 9.37 17.82 0.64
C GLU A 186 8.27 16.79 0.47
N LEU A 187 8.60 15.53 0.73
CA LEU A 187 7.63 14.45 0.84
C LEU A 187 6.73 14.66 2.06
N LYS A 188 5.50 14.25 1.94
CA LYS A 188 4.51 14.28 3.02
C LYS A 188 3.86 12.92 3.20
N GLU A 189 3.31 12.69 4.36
CA GLU A 189 2.40 11.56 4.60
C GLU A 189 1.29 11.56 3.55
N GLY A 190 0.98 10.39 3.01
CA GLY A 190 0.03 10.22 1.91
C GLY A 190 0.65 10.26 0.52
N ASP A 191 1.92 10.67 0.37
CA ASP A 191 2.59 10.61 -0.94
C ASP A 191 2.84 9.15 -1.36
N ILE A 192 2.66 8.87 -2.65
CA ILE A 192 2.95 7.57 -3.24
C ILE A 192 4.26 7.68 -4.04
N LEU A 193 5.27 6.93 -3.63
CA LEU A 193 6.49 6.79 -4.42
C LEU A 193 6.26 5.75 -5.51
N LEU A 194 6.59 6.10 -6.75
CA LEU A 194 6.41 5.26 -7.93
C LEU A 194 7.73 5.11 -8.68
N THR A 195 8.13 3.88 -8.99
CA THR A 195 9.31 3.62 -9.82
C THR A 195 8.99 3.82 -11.30
N SER A 196 9.82 4.62 -11.98
CA SER A 196 9.67 4.88 -13.43
C SER A 196 10.42 3.89 -14.31
N GLU A 197 11.46 3.26 -13.77
CA GLU A 197 12.33 2.33 -14.50
C GLU A 197 12.92 1.28 -13.55
N GLY A 198 13.16 0.09 -14.04
CA GLY A 198 13.94 -1.02 -13.56
C GLY A 198 13.89 -1.41 -12.07
N PRO A 199 12.80 -1.97 -11.59
CA PRO A 199 11.52 -2.31 -12.18
C PRO A 199 10.58 -1.10 -12.25
N MET A 200 9.73 -1.05 -13.27
CA MET A 200 8.71 0.00 -13.44
C MET A 200 7.42 -0.41 -12.73
N GLY A 201 6.75 0.55 -12.07
CA GLY A 201 5.44 0.33 -11.49
C GLY A 201 5.44 -0.17 -10.04
N GLU A 202 6.61 -0.33 -9.42
CA GLU A 202 6.67 -0.58 -7.98
C GLU A 202 6.26 0.68 -7.22
N MET A 203 5.44 0.51 -6.18
CA MET A 203 4.90 1.60 -5.40
C MET A 203 5.23 1.46 -3.91
N TYR A 204 5.36 2.60 -3.24
CA TYR A 204 5.46 2.67 -1.79
C TYR A 204 4.59 3.83 -1.28
N TYR A 205 3.66 3.51 -0.39
CA TYR A 205 2.83 4.52 0.27
C TYR A 205 3.55 5.06 1.50
N LEU A 206 3.72 6.37 1.58
CA LEU A 206 4.37 7.04 2.71
C LEU A 206 3.35 7.24 3.84
N ALA A 207 3.30 6.27 4.75
CA ALA A 207 2.34 6.24 5.86
C ALA A 207 2.65 7.22 7.01
N PHE A 208 3.87 7.78 7.03
CA PHE A 208 4.34 8.68 8.09
C PHE A 208 5.17 9.80 7.49
N ASN A 209 5.27 10.93 8.21
CA ASN A 209 6.13 12.05 7.84
C ASN A 209 7.61 11.70 8.03
N GLU A 210 8.14 10.84 7.16
CA GLU A 210 9.55 10.52 7.11
C GLU A 210 10.26 11.34 6.03
N LYS A 211 11.47 11.81 6.35
CA LYS A 211 12.24 12.65 5.45
C LYS A 211 13.14 11.80 4.57
N TYR A 212 12.80 11.73 3.29
CA TYR A 212 13.60 11.05 2.27
C TYR A 212 13.99 11.99 1.15
N CYS A 213 15.18 11.77 0.59
CA CYS A 213 15.59 12.38 -0.67
C CYS A 213 15.27 11.42 -1.83
N LEU A 214 14.57 11.89 -2.84
CA LEU A 214 14.26 11.08 -4.03
C LEU A 214 15.41 11.15 -5.04
N SER A 215 15.95 9.99 -5.38
CA SER A 215 16.98 9.83 -6.40
C SER A 215 16.37 9.48 -7.76
N GLN A 216 17.22 9.05 -8.69
CA GLN A 216 16.85 8.67 -10.04
C GLN A 216 15.77 7.58 -10.07
N ARG A 217 14.89 7.65 -11.06
CA ARG A 217 13.88 6.65 -11.38
C ARG A 217 12.76 6.51 -10.34
N LEU A 218 12.58 7.54 -9.50
CA LEU A 218 11.46 7.65 -8.59
C LEU A 218 10.71 8.94 -8.82
N TYR A 219 9.39 8.83 -8.87
CA TYR A 219 8.46 9.94 -8.70
C TYR A 219 7.86 9.88 -7.30
N ALA A 220 7.35 11.02 -6.81
CA ALA A 220 6.34 10.99 -5.77
C ALA A 220 5.06 11.66 -6.30
N LEU A 221 3.95 11.02 -6.06
CA LEU A 221 2.62 11.47 -6.46
C LEU A 221 1.86 11.86 -5.18
N ARG A 222 1.40 13.11 -5.13
CA ARG A 222 0.52 13.61 -4.07
C ARG A 222 -0.90 13.67 -4.58
N ALA A 223 -1.81 13.00 -3.92
CA ALA A 223 -3.21 12.99 -4.31
C ALA A 223 -3.81 14.41 -4.29
N ASN A 224 -4.73 14.65 -5.20
CA ASN A 224 -5.62 15.79 -5.13
C ASN A 224 -6.79 15.44 -4.22
N THR A 225 -6.73 15.88 -2.96
CA THR A 225 -7.71 15.54 -1.92
C THR A 225 -9.12 16.11 -2.17
N ASP A 226 -9.27 17.01 -3.14
CA ASP A 226 -10.59 17.47 -3.57
C ASP A 226 -11.29 16.45 -4.48
N LEU A 227 -10.55 15.48 -5.04
CA LEU A 227 -11.05 14.45 -5.96
C LEU A 227 -10.87 13.03 -5.41
N ILE A 228 -9.86 12.80 -4.58
CA ILE A 228 -9.48 11.47 -4.08
C ILE A 228 -9.21 11.58 -2.58
N SER A 229 -9.89 10.75 -1.80
CA SER A 229 -9.71 10.65 -0.34
C SER A 229 -8.86 9.45 0.06
#